data_d48d5916a17894034fb5646f94575ca0
#
_entry.id   d48d5916a17894034fb5646f94575ca0
#
_cell.length_a   1.000
_cell.length_b   1.000
_cell.length_c   1.000
_cell.angle_alpha   90.00
_cell.angle_beta   90.00
_cell.angle_gamma   90.00
#
_symmetry.space_group_name_H-M   'P 1'
#
loop_
_entity.id
_entity.type
_entity.pdbx_description
1 polymer ?
#
loop_
_entity_poly.entity_id
_entity_poly.type
_entity_poly.pdbx_seq_one_letter_code
_entity_poly.pdbx_strand_id
1 'polypeptide(L)'
;KTPYKNTQGVKAAVEKAEKRIQGASELSYDELKNEHIKDYKEQFDKVQFSLTDNNEICSVPTNELQLSYKNTVTTKSVDNKTVVSYDESAYANLNKHLEELHYNYARYLMISSSRSTTMPSTLQGKWCQSTAEIWGSCYCININMEMNYWFAGGANLLDSGKSLIGWFNSQIPA
;
A
#
# COMPACT_ATOMS: atom_id res chain seq x y z
N LYS A 1 16.32 -24.08 -6.53
CA LYS A 1 16.92 -24.23 -5.16
C LYS A 1 16.27 -23.19 -4.29
N THR A 2 15.47 -23.61 -3.30
CA THR A 2 14.80 -22.70 -2.37
C THR A 2 15.84 -21.85 -1.60
N PRO A 3 15.65 -20.53 -1.50
CA PRO A 3 16.60 -19.63 -0.83
C PRO A 3 16.87 -20.00 0.64
N TYR A 4 15.99 -20.77 1.25
CA TYR A 4 16.11 -21.25 2.64
C TYR A 4 17.23 -22.27 2.90
N LYS A 5 17.88 -22.78 1.85
CA LYS A 5 19.06 -23.68 2.00
C LYS A 5 20.40 -22.98 1.87
N ASN A 6 20.43 -21.67 1.58
CA ASN A 6 21.66 -20.90 1.48
C ASN A 6 22.00 -20.28 2.84
N THR A 7 22.75 -20.99 3.65
CA THR A 7 23.21 -20.51 4.97
C THR A 7 24.05 -19.23 4.89
N GLN A 8 24.76 -18.99 3.79
CA GLN A 8 25.50 -17.73 3.57
C GLN A 8 24.55 -16.55 3.33
N GLY A 9 23.50 -16.75 2.55
CA GLY A 9 22.48 -15.71 2.33
C GLY A 9 21.73 -15.35 3.60
N VAL A 10 21.44 -16.33 4.46
CA VAL A 10 20.81 -16.09 5.77
C VAL A 10 21.73 -15.28 6.68
N LYS A 11 23.03 -15.65 6.79
CA LYS A 11 23.99 -14.88 7.59
C LYS A 11 24.09 -13.43 7.12
N ALA A 12 24.26 -13.20 5.82
CA ALA A 12 24.34 -11.85 5.28
C ALA A 12 23.06 -11.02 5.55
N ALA A 13 21.88 -11.65 5.52
CA ALA A 13 20.62 -11.00 5.86
C ALA A 13 20.56 -10.63 7.35
N VAL A 14 20.99 -11.52 8.24
CA VAL A 14 21.06 -11.27 9.69
C VAL A 14 22.03 -10.13 9.99
N GLU A 15 23.26 -10.18 9.48
CA GLU A 15 24.26 -9.12 9.67
C GLU A 15 23.76 -7.76 9.17
N LYS A 16 23.05 -7.73 8.05
CA LYS A 16 22.45 -6.51 7.53
C LYS A 16 21.35 -5.99 8.45
N ALA A 17 20.53 -6.86 9.02
CA ALA A 17 19.49 -6.48 9.97
C ALA A 17 20.09 -5.95 11.28
N GLU A 18 21.08 -6.62 11.82
CA GLU A 18 21.79 -6.22 13.03
C GLU A 18 22.42 -4.83 12.88
N LYS A 19 23.13 -4.58 11.77
CA LYS A 19 23.70 -3.26 11.48
C LYS A 19 22.65 -2.15 11.42
N ARG A 20 21.46 -2.43 10.86
CA ARG A 20 20.38 -1.47 10.82
C ARG A 20 19.81 -1.19 12.22
N ILE A 21 19.61 -2.22 13.02
CA ILE A 21 19.11 -2.07 14.40
C ILE A 21 20.14 -1.30 15.22
N GLN A 22 21.43 -1.64 15.11
CA GLN A 22 22.49 -0.94 15.81
C GLN A 22 22.54 0.54 15.44
N GLY A 23 22.55 0.87 14.13
CA GLY A 23 22.53 2.26 13.69
C GLY A 23 21.28 3.02 14.16
N ALA A 24 20.11 2.37 14.18
CA ALA A 24 18.90 2.99 14.70
C ALA A 24 18.94 3.19 16.22
N SER A 25 19.60 2.30 16.97
CA SER A 25 19.73 2.41 18.44
C SER A 25 20.64 3.55 18.90
N GLU A 26 21.47 4.10 18.01
CA GLU A 26 22.32 5.25 18.27
C GLU A 26 21.58 6.59 18.12
N LEU A 27 20.40 6.57 17.53
CA LEU A 27 19.57 7.75 17.30
C LEU A 27 18.48 7.89 18.37
N SER A 28 18.15 9.12 18.70
CA SER A 28 16.98 9.42 19.53
C SER A 28 15.68 9.17 18.76
N TYR A 29 14.57 9.02 19.47
CA TYR A 29 13.25 8.89 18.86
C TYR A 29 12.92 10.04 17.91
N ASP A 30 13.25 11.27 18.28
CA ASP A 30 12.95 12.45 17.47
C ASP A 30 13.79 12.50 16.20
N GLU A 31 15.02 12.08 16.24
CA GLU A 31 15.88 11.94 15.04
C GLU A 31 15.30 10.88 14.09
N LEU A 32 14.99 9.68 14.58
CA LEU A 32 14.37 8.62 13.79
C LEU A 32 13.06 9.06 13.18
N LYS A 33 12.21 9.74 13.95
CA LYS A 33 10.93 10.27 13.49
C LYS A 33 11.11 11.32 12.40
N ASN A 34 12.04 12.23 12.58
CA ASN A 34 12.29 13.31 11.60
C ASN A 34 12.85 12.75 10.28
N GLU A 35 13.77 11.79 10.35
CA GLU A 35 14.28 11.09 9.17
C GLU A 35 13.16 10.34 8.43
N HIS A 36 12.32 9.63 9.17
CA HIS A 36 11.17 8.92 8.61
C HIS A 36 10.19 9.88 7.93
N ILE A 37 9.82 10.98 8.59
CA ILE A 37 8.92 11.98 8.03
C ILE A 37 9.51 12.58 6.75
N LYS A 38 10.79 12.93 6.77
CA LYS A 38 11.48 13.49 5.61
C LYS A 38 11.46 12.52 4.42
N ASP A 39 11.90 11.27 4.61
CA ASP A 39 11.90 10.24 3.58
C ASP A 39 10.49 9.97 3.02
N TYR A 40 9.50 9.91 3.89
CA TYR A 40 8.12 9.68 3.49
C TYR A 40 7.56 10.83 2.65
N LYS A 41 7.77 12.07 3.10
CA LYS A 41 7.30 13.28 2.42
C LYS A 41 7.91 13.45 1.04
N GLU A 42 9.18 13.08 0.84
CA GLU A 42 9.83 13.11 -0.46
C GLU A 42 9.07 12.31 -1.54
N GLN A 43 8.30 11.31 -1.14
CA GLN A 43 7.47 10.52 -2.04
C GLN A 43 6.00 10.96 -1.99
N PHE A 44 5.47 11.19 -0.80
CA PHE A 44 4.05 11.48 -0.60
C PHE A 44 3.65 12.85 -1.15
N ASP A 45 4.46 13.86 -0.93
CA ASP A 45 4.15 15.25 -1.32
C ASP A 45 4.23 15.49 -2.85
N LYS A 46 4.67 14.50 -3.64
CA LYS A 46 4.68 14.59 -5.11
C LYS A 46 3.29 14.67 -5.74
N VAL A 47 2.27 14.27 -5.03
CA VAL A 47 0.88 14.33 -5.48
C VAL A 47 0.00 14.76 -4.32
N GLN A 48 -0.85 15.74 -4.59
CA GLN A 48 -1.96 16.12 -3.72
C GLN A 48 -3.26 15.72 -4.41
N PHE A 49 -4.12 15.06 -3.68
CA PHE A 49 -5.43 14.65 -4.15
C PHE A 49 -6.49 15.07 -3.13
N SER A 50 -7.43 15.86 -3.56
CA SER A 50 -8.58 16.28 -2.77
C SER A 50 -9.85 16.24 -3.60
N LEU A 51 -10.92 15.78 -3.01
CA LEU A 51 -12.28 15.78 -3.53
C LEU A 51 -13.15 16.80 -2.80
N THR A 52 -12.62 17.41 -1.75
CA THR A 52 -13.30 18.43 -0.94
C THR A 52 -12.62 19.78 -1.15
N ASP A 53 -13.44 20.84 -1.23
CA ASP A 53 -12.92 22.20 -1.36
C ASP A 53 -12.33 22.76 -0.05
N ASN A 54 -12.56 22.06 1.05
CA ASN A 54 -12.09 22.42 2.37
C ASN A 54 -10.95 21.48 2.81
N ASN A 55 -9.82 22.06 3.18
CA ASN A 55 -8.76 21.37 3.89
C ASN A 55 -9.15 21.00 5.36
N GLU A 56 -10.44 20.89 5.63
CA GLU A 56 -10.93 20.49 6.94
C GLU A 56 -10.54 19.03 7.20
N ILE A 57 -9.82 18.84 8.30
CA ILE A 57 -9.51 17.48 8.76
C ILE A 57 -10.82 16.84 9.17
N CYS A 58 -11.18 15.76 8.48
CA CYS A 58 -12.34 14.98 8.86
C CYS A 58 -12.12 14.35 10.24
N SER A 59 -12.89 14.79 11.23
CA SER A 59 -12.83 14.28 12.60
C SER A 59 -13.66 13.01 12.81
N VAL A 60 -14.40 12.57 11.77
CA VAL A 60 -15.23 11.38 11.83
C VAL A 60 -14.35 10.12 11.78
N PRO A 61 -14.51 9.17 12.71
CA PRO A 61 -13.78 7.92 12.70
C PRO A 61 -13.98 7.12 11.41
N THR A 62 -12.95 6.42 10.95
CA THR A 62 -12.98 5.69 9.67
C THR A 62 -14.08 4.63 9.60
N ASN A 63 -14.39 3.96 10.69
CA ASN A 63 -15.49 3.00 10.75
C ASN A 63 -16.87 3.66 10.52
N GLU A 64 -17.04 4.88 10.98
CA GLU A 64 -18.27 5.65 10.75
C GLU A 64 -18.34 6.15 9.31
N LEU A 65 -17.22 6.59 8.73
CA LEU A 65 -17.14 6.92 7.31
C LEU A 65 -17.50 5.70 6.44
N GLN A 66 -17.01 4.50 6.78
CA GLN A 66 -17.35 3.28 6.06
C GLN A 66 -18.82 2.92 6.15
N LEU A 67 -19.43 3.10 7.33
CA LEU A 67 -20.87 2.88 7.51
C LEU A 67 -21.70 3.88 6.70
N SER A 68 -21.31 5.14 6.69
CA SER A 68 -21.94 6.17 5.88
C SER A 68 -21.91 5.79 4.39
N TYR A 69 -20.73 5.43 3.88
CA TYR A 69 -20.56 5.01 2.47
C TYR A 69 -21.44 3.80 2.11
N LYS A 70 -21.46 2.78 2.97
CA LYS A 70 -22.32 1.60 2.77
C LYS A 70 -23.80 1.93 2.69
N ASN A 71 -24.25 2.90 3.46
CA ASN A 71 -25.67 3.30 3.51
C ASN A 71 -26.11 4.10 2.29
N THR A 72 -25.17 4.63 1.49
CA THR A 72 -25.50 5.38 0.26
C THR A 72 -25.73 4.48 -0.94
N VAL A 73 -25.35 3.22 -0.87
CA VAL A 73 -25.46 2.26 -1.97
C VAL A 73 -26.60 1.31 -1.69
N THR A 74 -27.63 1.33 -2.52
CA THR A 74 -28.73 0.39 -2.47
C THR A 74 -28.68 -0.57 -3.65
N THR A 75 -28.66 -1.86 -3.38
CA THR A 75 -28.68 -2.89 -4.41
C THR A 75 -30.04 -3.59 -4.40
N LYS A 76 -30.73 -3.58 -5.54
CA LYS A 76 -32.00 -4.28 -5.72
C LYS A 76 -31.90 -5.24 -6.89
N SER A 77 -32.55 -6.39 -6.78
CA SER A 77 -32.71 -7.31 -7.91
C SER A 77 -34.05 -7.00 -8.58
N VAL A 78 -33.99 -6.63 -9.86
CA VAL A 78 -35.16 -6.38 -10.71
C VAL A 78 -34.99 -7.21 -11.98
N ASP A 79 -35.94 -8.09 -12.28
CA ASP A 79 -35.92 -8.96 -13.46
C ASP A 79 -34.62 -9.76 -13.63
N ASN A 80 -34.14 -10.38 -12.55
CA ASN A 80 -32.84 -11.10 -12.49
C ASN A 80 -31.60 -10.25 -12.82
N LYS A 81 -31.73 -8.94 -12.85
CA LYS A 81 -30.61 -8.00 -12.98
C LYS A 81 -30.35 -7.28 -11.67
N THR A 82 -29.11 -7.14 -11.31
CA THR A 82 -28.70 -6.32 -10.16
C THR A 82 -28.75 -4.85 -10.57
N VAL A 83 -29.64 -4.08 -9.96
CA VAL A 83 -29.68 -2.63 -10.10
C VAL A 83 -29.04 -2.01 -8.88
N VAL A 84 -28.00 -1.22 -9.10
CA VAL A 84 -27.34 -0.44 -8.06
C VAL A 84 -27.83 1.00 -8.18
N SER A 85 -28.35 1.53 -7.10
CA SER A 85 -28.74 2.93 -6.98
C SER A 85 -27.93 3.61 -5.90
N TYR A 86 -27.60 4.86 -6.14
CA TYR A 86 -26.84 5.71 -5.22
C TYR A 86 -27.78 6.81 -4.71
N ASP A 87 -27.71 7.09 -3.43
CA ASP A 87 -28.33 8.28 -2.87
C ASP A 87 -27.32 9.44 -2.97
N GLU A 88 -27.50 10.27 -4.00
CA GLU A 88 -26.62 11.41 -4.26
C GLU A 88 -26.63 12.44 -3.11
N SER A 89 -27.73 12.54 -2.38
CA SER A 89 -27.82 13.44 -1.21
C SER A 89 -26.94 12.99 -0.06
N ALA A 90 -26.73 11.68 0.05
CA ALA A 90 -25.84 11.07 1.03
C ALA A 90 -24.36 11.00 0.57
N TYR A 91 -24.07 11.28 -0.70
CA TYR A 91 -22.72 11.45 -1.24
C TYR A 91 -22.09 12.80 -0.83
N ALA A 92 -22.60 13.37 0.24
CA ALA A 92 -22.04 14.56 0.84
C ALA A 92 -20.59 14.31 1.33
N ASN A 93 -19.96 15.33 1.81
CA ASN A 93 -18.54 15.42 2.17
C ASN A 93 -17.91 14.19 2.85
N LEU A 94 -18.68 13.39 3.62
CA LEU A 94 -18.15 12.20 4.32
C LEU A 94 -17.63 11.13 3.36
N ASN A 95 -18.34 10.88 2.24
CA ASN A 95 -17.88 9.88 1.27
C ASN A 95 -16.64 10.35 0.52
N LYS A 96 -16.57 11.64 0.20
CA LYS A 96 -15.38 12.25 -0.40
C LYS A 96 -14.15 12.10 0.53
N HIS A 97 -14.33 12.33 1.82
CA HIS A 97 -13.24 12.11 2.80
C HIS A 97 -12.79 10.65 2.86
N LEU A 98 -13.72 9.69 2.78
CA LEU A 98 -13.35 8.27 2.75
C LEU A 98 -12.57 7.91 1.48
N GLU A 99 -12.97 8.44 0.33
CA GLU A 99 -12.28 8.23 -0.95
C GLU A 99 -10.89 8.86 -0.96
N GLU A 100 -10.75 10.08 -0.45
CA GLU A 100 -9.44 10.72 -0.25
C GLU A 100 -8.54 9.90 0.68
N LEU A 101 -9.09 9.45 1.80
CA LEU A 101 -8.38 8.60 2.75
C LEU A 101 -7.95 7.29 2.09
N HIS A 102 -8.84 6.64 1.33
CA HIS A 102 -8.54 5.40 0.64
C HIS A 102 -7.39 5.58 -0.37
N TYR A 103 -7.44 6.62 -1.19
CA TYR A 103 -6.38 6.93 -2.14
C TYR A 103 -5.04 7.19 -1.44
N ASN A 104 -5.03 8.05 -0.43
CA ASN A 104 -3.82 8.39 0.32
C ASN A 104 -3.27 7.20 1.11
N TYR A 105 -4.14 6.35 1.65
CA TYR A 105 -3.74 5.14 2.34
C TYR A 105 -3.14 4.09 1.39
N ALA A 106 -3.70 3.94 0.18
CA ALA A 106 -3.09 3.10 -0.85
C ALA A 106 -1.68 3.58 -1.23
N ARG A 107 -1.49 4.90 -1.38
CA ARG A 107 -0.15 5.49 -1.58
C ARG A 107 0.78 5.22 -0.41
N TYR A 108 0.30 5.39 0.82
CA TYR A 108 1.07 5.06 2.03
C TYR A 108 1.54 3.60 2.02
N LEU A 109 0.66 2.65 1.73
CA LEU A 109 1.01 1.23 1.67
C LEU A 109 2.05 0.96 0.59
N MET A 110 1.92 1.56 -0.59
CA MET A 110 2.89 1.41 -1.67
C MET A 110 4.26 1.98 -1.29
N ILE A 111 4.32 3.21 -0.78
CA ILE A 111 5.56 3.87 -0.34
C ILE A 111 6.25 3.05 0.75
N SER A 112 5.49 2.54 1.71
CA SER A 112 6.02 1.81 2.87
C SER A 112 6.47 0.39 2.52
N SER A 113 5.84 -0.25 1.52
CA SER A 113 6.13 -1.64 1.15
C SER A 113 7.16 -1.77 0.05
N SER A 114 7.28 -0.80 -0.85
CA SER A 114 7.98 -0.94 -2.12
C SER A 114 8.94 0.21 -2.36
N ARG A 115 10.22 -0.12 -2.34
CA ARG A 115 11.33 0.78 -2.68
C ARG A 115 12.21 0.11 -3.73
N SER A 116 12.97 0.88 -4.49
CA SER A 116 13.84 0.38 -5.56
C SER A 116 14.79 -0.75 -5.14
N THR A 117 15.14 -0.81 -3.86
CA THR A 117 16.05 -1.82 -3.30
C THR A 117 15.35 -2.97 -2.56
N THR A 118 14.01 -3.01 -2.57
CA THR A 118 13.23 -4.03 -1.88
C THR A 118 12.61 -5.03 -2.83
N MET A 119 12.27 -6.21 -2.31
CA MET A 119 11.41 -7.15 -3.02
C MET A 119 10.02 -6.52 -3.20
N PRO A 120 9.32 -6.78 -4.32
CA PRO A 120 7.96 -6.31 -4.50
C PRO A 120 6.99 -6.92 -3.50
N SER A 121 5.79 -6.35 -3.41
CA SER A 121 4.70 -6.92 -2.64
C SER A 121 4.20 -8.21 -3.28
N THR A 122 3.90 -9.21 -2.45
CA THR A 122 3.29 -10.47 -2.89
C THR A 122 1.78 -10.28 -3.12
N LEU A 123 1.07 -11.37 -3.41
CA LEU A 123 -0.39 -11.38 -3.52
C LEU A 123 -1.11 -10.67 -2.35
N GLN A 124 -0.61 -10.83 -1.14
CA GLN A 124 -1.19 -10.26 0.08
C GLN A 124 -0.44 -9.01 0.60
N GLY A 125 0.43 -8.45 -0.19
CA GLY A 125 1.27 -7.33 0.22
C GLY A 125 2.46 -7.73 1.09
N LYS A 126 2.89 -6.82 1.97
CA LYS A 126 4.02 -7.04 2.90
C LYS A 126 3.57 -7.49 4.29
N TRP A 127 2.39 -7.08 4.69
CA TRP A 127 1.85 -7.35 6.03
C TRP A 127 0.68 -8.31 5.93
N CYS A 128 0.84 -9.47 6.53
CA CYS A 128 -0.20 -10.48 6.65
C CYS A 128 -0.34 -10.88 8.12
N GLN A 129 -1.57 -10.86 8.64
CA GLN A 129 -1.85 -11.25 10.02
C GLN A 129 -2.08 -12.75 10.18
N SER A 130 -2.32 -13.45 9.06
CA SER A 130 -2.65 -14.88 9.06
C SER A 130 -1.42 -15.73 8.81
N THR A 131 -1.31 -16.85 9.52
CA THR A 131 -0.35 -17.90 9.22
C THR A 131 -0.84 -18.86 8.14
N ALA A 132 -2.14 -18.83 7.82
CA ALA A 132 -2.76 -19.56 6.72
C ALA A 132 -2.96 -18.62 5.54
N GLU A 133 -1.91 -18.42 4.77
CA GLU A 133 -1.89 -17.50 3.65
C GLU A 133 -2.66 -18.06 2.46
N ILE A 134 -3.56 -17.24 1.90
CA ILE A 134 -4.27 -17.59 0.67
C ILE A 134 -3.23 -17.70 -0.47
N TRP A 135 -3.26 -18.82 -1.20
CA TRP A 135 -2.33 -19.11 -2.30
C TRP A 135 -0.85 -19.06 -1.90
N GLY A 136 -0.54 -19.23 -0.59
CA GLY A 136 0.81 -19.18 -0.09
C GLY A 136 1.51 -17.83 -0.29
N SER A 137 0.74 -16.74 -0.38
CA SER A 137 1.26 -15.38 -0.63
C SER A 137 2.24 -15.31 -1.81
N CYS A 138 1.93 -16.01 -2.91
CA CYS A 138 2.80 -16.15 -4.08
C CYS A 138 2.97 -14.84 -4.84
N TYR A 139 4.01 -14.80 -5.69
CA TYR A 139 4.16 -13.80 -6.74
C TYR A 139 3.34 -14.24 -7.98
N CYS A 140 2.03 -14.05 -7.93
CA CYS A 140 1.14 -14.45 -9.00
C CYS A 140 1.22 -13.44 -10.15
N ILE A 141 1.87 -13.84 -11.24
CA ILE A 141 2.27 -12.94 -12.34
C ILE A 141 1.15 -12.72 -13.35
N ASN A 142 0.10 -13.53 -13.34
CA ASN A 142 -0.93 -13.44 -14.39
C ASN A 142 -1.81 -12.19 -14.29
N ILE A 143 -2.01 -11.63 -13.08
CA ILE A 143 -2.78 -10.39 -12.84
C ILE A 143 -2.44 -9.74 -11.49
N ASN A 144 -2.17 -10.52 -10.44
CA ASN A 144 -2.15 -10.00 -9.06
C ASN A 144 -0.99 -9.04 -8.82
N MET A 145 0.21 -9.37 -9.30
CA MET A 145 1.36 -8.47 -9.17
C MET A 145 1.18 -7.18 -9.96
N GLU A 146 0.66 -7.28 -11.17
CA GLU A 146 0.36 -6.15 -12.03
C GLU A 146 -0.66 -5.23 -11.36
N MET A 147 -1.72 -5.78 -10.78
CA MET A 147 -2.75 -5.01 -10.06
C MET A 147 -2.19 -4.27 -8.85
N ASN A 148 -1.29 -4.90 -8.08
CA ASN A 148 -0.66 -4.24 -6.95
C ASN A 148 0.10 -2.97 -7.33
N TYR A 149 0.68 -2.92 -8.54
CA TYR A 149 1.52 -1.80 -8.99
C TYR A 149 0.87 -0.92 -10.05
N TRP A 150 -0.33 -1.24 -10.50
CA TRP A 150 -0.99 -0.55 -11.61
C TRP A 150 -1.11 0.95 -11.41
N PHE A 151 -1.51 1.36 -10.23
CA PHE A 151 -1.70 2.77 -9.92
C PHE A 151 -0.39 3.55 -9.68
N ALA A 152 0.76 2.87 -9.55
CA ALA A 152 2.04 3.50 -9.21
C ALA A 152 2.43 4.61 -10.20
N GLY A 153 2.16 4.41 -11.50
CA GLY A 153 2.39 5.43 -12.52
C GLY A 153 1.51 6.66 -12.33
N GLY A 154 0.19 6.46 -12.23
CA GLY A 154 -0.79 7.54 -12.06
C GLY A 154 -0.67 8.28 -10.73
N ALA A 155 -0.19 7.61 -9.69
CA ALA A 155 0.04 8.19 -8.37
C ALA A 155 1.45 8.80 -8.18
N ASN A 156 2.24 8.92 -9.27
CA ASN A 156 3.63 9.41 -9.24
C ASN A 156 4.54 8.68 -8.24
N LEU A 157 4.39 7.35 -8.18
CA LEU A 157 5.16 6.44 -7.31
C LEU A 157 6.07 5.51 -8.13
N LEU A 158 6.66 6.02 -9.21
CA LEU A 158 7.51 5.23 -10.11
C LEU A 158 8.70 4.59 -9.40
N ASP A 159 9.22 5.23 -8.35
CA ASP A 159 10.31 4.65 -7.56
C ASP A 159 9.88 3.37 -6.84
N SER A 160 8.65 3.33 -6.33
CA SER A 160 8.07 2.11 -5.77
C SER A 160 7.88 1.03 -6.83
N GLY A 161 7.50 1.41 -8.07
CA GLY A 161 7.38 0.50 -9.21
C GLY A 161 8.70 -0.16 -9.62
N LYS A 162 9.85 0.48 -9.36
CA LYS A 162 11.18 -0.09 -9.65
C LYS A 162 11.46 -1.40 -8.89
N SER A 163 10.84 -1.61 -7.74
CA SER A 163 10.95 -2.88 -7.00
C SER A 163 10.42 -4.06 -7.82
N LEU A 164 9.31 -3.87 -8.51
CA LEU A 164 8.72 -4.87 -9.40
C LEU A 164 9.61 -5.12 -10.63
N ILE A 165 10.04 -4.05 -11.30
CA ILE A 165 10.90 -4.14 -12.48
C ILE A 165 12.24 -4.81 -12.14
N GLY A 166 12.85 -4.42 -11.03
CA GLY A 166 14.09 -5.02 -10.55
C GLY A 166 13.95 -6.52 -10.27
N TRP A 167 12.84 -6.91 -9.68
CA TRP A 167 12.53 -8.32 -9.45
C TRP A 167 12.34 -9.09 -10.77
N PHE A 168 11.57 -8.59 -11.73
CA PHE A 168 11.43 -9.23 -13.04
C PHE A 168 12.78 -9.39 -13.74
N ASN A 169 13.59 -8.36 -13.76
CA ASN A 169 14.93 -8.45 -14.36
C ASN A 169 15.80 -9.54 -13.69
N SER A 170 15.65 -9.72 -12.38
CA SER A 170 16.40 -10.76 -11.65
C SER A 170 15.94 -12.18 -11.96
N GLN A 171 14.77 -12.36 -12.58
CA GLN A 171 14.24 -13.67 -12.97
C GLN A 171 14.64 -14.07 -14.41
N ILE A 172 15.19 -13.14 -15.19
CA ILE A 172 15.67 -13.42 -16.55
C ILE A 172 17.02 -14.14 -16.43
N PRO A 173 17.15 -15.35 -17.00
CA PRO A 173 18.45 -16.04 -17.04
C PRO A 173 19.50 -15.20 -17.80
N ALA A 174 20.71 -15.19 -17.26
CA ALA A 174 21.84 -14.54 -17.93
C ALA A 174 22.30 -15.33 -19.17
#